data_a415767fbdad0ee76308af2cf32dd74f
#
_entry.id   a415767fbdad0ee76308af2cf32dd74f
#
_cell.length_a   1.000
_cell.length_b   1.000
_cell.length_c   1.000
_cell.angle_alpha   90.00
_cell.angle_beta   90.00
_cell.angle_gamma   90.00
#
_symmetry.space_group_name_H-M   'P 1'
#
loop_
_entity.id
_entity.type
_entity.pdbx_description
1 polymer ?
#
loop_
_entity_poly.entity_id
_entity_poly.type
_entity_poly.pdbx_seq_one_letter_code
_entity_poly.pdbx_strand_id
1 'polypeptide(L)'
;ELRPYMYWTDFLETANQASELDWQAIGGTWGKATSMLSTWKSNRTLPRYVYDIAKQIAAADNKSAKLMANYVLKYFEDMQLHLSAVYDGLKSKGKVFYIIGNSNFYGITVPAERIYADLMKDIGFINTDFKIVRKRNCNKQLYEFIVTAQKA
;
A
#
# COMPACT_ATOMS: atom_id res chain seq x y z
N GLU A 1 -3.78 3.05 -16.29
CA GLU A 1 -4.42 3.77 -17.43
C GLU A 1 -5.84 3.27 -17.69
N LEU A 2 -6.68 3.21 -16.63
CA LEU A 2 -8.08 2.79 -16.77
C LEU A 2 -9.02 3.93 -17.18
N ARG A 3 -8.57 5.19 -17.08
CA ARG A 3 -9.42 6.37 -17.32
C ARG A 3 -10.15 6.38 -18.68
N PRO A 4 -9.52 6.06 -19.82
CA PRO A 4 -10.24 6.02 -21.09
C PRO A 4 -11.40 5.03 -21.07
N TYR A 5 -11.19 3.85 -20.47
CA TYR A 5 -12.24 2.84 -20.34
C TYR A 5 -13.38 3.29 -19.45
N MET A 6 -13.08 4.03 -18.38
CA MET A 6 -14.10 4.57 -17.47
C MET A 6 -14.97 5.63 -18.14
N TYR A 7 -14.40 6.43 -19.07
CA TYR A 7 -15.19 7.33 -19.92
C TYR A 7 -16.05 6.57 -20.92
N TRP A 8 -15.52 5.56 -21.58
CA TRP A 8 -16.25 4.79 -22.58
C TRP A 8 -17.37 3.93 -22.00
N THR A 9 -17.32 3.65 -20.73
CA THR A 9 -18.34 2.88 -20.01
C THR A 9 -19.23 3.75 -19.12
N ASP A 10 -19.22 5.07 -19.31
CA ASP A 10 -20.02 6.07 -18.59
C ASP A 10 -19.81 6.07 -17.06
N PHE A 11 -18.71 5.52 -16.57
CA PHE A 11 -18.33 5.64 -15.15
C PHE A 11 -17.79 7.03 -14.80
N LEU A 12 -17.30 7.77 -15.77
CA LEU A 12 -16.80 9.14 -15.63
C LEU A 12 -17.42 10.03 -16.71
N GLU A 13 -18.01 11.12 -16.27
CA GLU A 13 -18.59 12.14 -17.16
C GLU A 13 -17.61 13.29 -17.40
N THR A 14 -16.71 13.56 -16.44
CA THR A 14 -15.81 14.71 -16.50
C THR A 14 -14.36 14.37 -16.10
N ALA A 15 -13.42 15.16 -16.58
CA ALA A 15 -12.02 15.07 -16.18
C ALA A 15 -11.80 15.33 -14.68
N ASN A 16 -12.64 16.15 -14.04
CA ASN A 16 -12.58 16.41 -12.61
C ASN A 16 -12.90 15.16 -11.80
N GLN A 17 -13.93 14.40 -12.18
CA GLN A 17 -14.25 13.12 -11.52
C GLN A 17 -13.07 12.14 -11.58
N ALA A 18 -12.38 12.04 -12.72
CA ALA A 18 -11.15 11.23 -12.82
C ALA A 18 -10.06 11.71 -11.87
N SER A 19 -9.94 13.04 -11.72
CA SER A 19 -9.00 13.64 -10.77
C SER A 19 -9.34 13.31 -9.33
N GLU A 20 -10.60 13.36 -8.94
CA GLU A 20 -11.09 13.04 -7.60
C GLU A 20 -10.82 11.56 -7.25
N LEU A 21 -11.08 10.64 -8.19
CA LEU A 21 -10.75 9.21 -8.00
C LEU A 21 -9.26 8.97 -7.79
N ASP A 22 -8.39 9.69 -8.52
CA ASP A 22 -6.95 9.59 -8.30
C ASP A 22 -6.52 10.06 -6.90
N TRP A 23 -7.23 11.04 -6.32
CA TRP A 23 -6.98 11.50 -4.95
C TRP A 23 -7.42 10.48 -3.90
N GLN A 24 -8.48 9.72 -4.20
CA GLN A 24 -9.02 8.69 -3.31
C GLN A 24 -8.28 7.35 -3.43
N ALA A 25 -7.56 7.11 -4.54
CA ALA A 25 -6.86 5.86 -4.76
C ALA A 25 -5.69 5.68 -3.79
N ILE A 26 -5.60 4.49 -3.18
CA ILE A 26 -4.48 4.10 -2.33
C ILE A 26 -3.18 4.16 -3.14
N GLY A 27 -2.19 4.87 -2.61
CA GLY A 27 -0.93 5.11 -3.30
C GLY A 27 -0.98 6.20 -4.36
N GLY A 28 -2.16 6.55 -4.90
CA GLY A 28 -2.38 7.61 -5.87
C GLY A 28 -1.48 7.56 -7.13
N THR A 29 -1.60 8.54 -8.00
CA THR A 29 -0.62 8.76 -9.07
C THR A 29 0.57 9.56 -8.54
N TRP A 30 1.78 9.21 -8.97
CA TRP A 30 3.02 9.85 -8.49
C TRP A 30 2.99 11.39 -8.56
N GLY A 31 2.50 11.95 -9.64
CA GLY A 31 2.42 13.40 -9.82
C GLY A 31 1.53 14.11 -8.80
N LYS A 32 0.44 13.48 -8.35
CA LYS A 32 -0.45 14.01 -7.31
C LYS A 32 0.05 13.69 -5.91
N ALA A 33 0.58 12.48 -5.70
CA ALA A 33 1.18 12.08 -4.45
C ALA A 33 2.29 13.04 -4.02
N THR A 34 3.13 13.52 -4.94
CA THR A 34 4.24 14.42 -4.62
C THR A 34 3.81 15.75 -4.02
N SER A 35 2.72 16.35 -4.48
CA SER A 35 2.23 17.63 -3.94
C SER A 35 1.61 17.47 -2.54
N MET A 36 0.92 16.37 -2.28
CA MET A 36 0.31 16.11 -0.97
C MET A 36 1.34 15.65 0.07
N LEU A 37 2.27 14.79 -0.32
CA LEU A 37 3.20 14.16 0.61
C LEU A 37 4.26 15.11 1.16
N SER A 38 4.48 16.26 0.52
CA SER A 38 5.42 17.27 1.04
C SER A 38 5.00 17.84 2.40
N THR A 39 3.69 17.97 2.63
CA THR A 39 3.10 18.50 3.87
C THR A 39 2.40 17.45 4.73
N TRP A 40 2.27 16.23 4.20
CA TRP A 40 1.59 15.14 4.90
C TRP A 40 2.36 14.69 6.15
N LYS A 41 1.60 14.39 7.20
CA LYS A 41 2.14 13.81 8.44
C LYS A 41 1.34 12.56 8.80
N SER A 42 2.04 11.54 9.27
CA SER A 42 1.45 10.32 9.82
C SER A 42 0.52 10.65 10.98
N ASN A 43 -0.68 10.10 10.96
CA ASN A 43 -1.71 10.28 12.00
C ASN A 43 -2.26 8.94 12.53
N ARG A 44 -1.69 7.82 12.10
CA ARG A 44 -2.07 6.47 12.50
C ARG A 44 -0.89 5.71 13.07
N THR A 45 -1.19 4.67 13.84
CA THR A 45 -0.16 3.79 14.40
C THR A 45 0.11 2.63 13.47
N LEU A 46 1.31 2.60 12.90
CA LEU A 46 1.85 1.47 12.16
C LEU A 46 2.83 0.69 13.03
N PRO A 47 3.18 -0.57 12.69
CA PRO A 47 4.25 -1.29 13.35
C PRO A 47 5.56 -0.49 13.35
N ARG A 48 6.26 -0.44 14.49
CA ARG A 48 7.44 0.44 14.70
C ARG A 48 8.49 0.30 13.59
N TYR A 49 8.76 -0.91 13.14
CA TYR A 49 9.76 -1.15 12.11
C TYR A 49 9.42 -0.50 10.76
N VAL A 50 8.15 -0.20 10.48
CA VAL A 50 7.74 0.53 9.26
C VAL A 50 8.25 1.97 9.31
N TYR A 51 8.19 2.61 10.48
CA TYR A 51 8.79 3.93 10.69
C TYR A 51 10.31 3.89 10.60
N ASP A 52 10.95 2.83 11.09
CA ASP A 52 12.40 2.67 11.00
C ASP A 52 12.86 2.47 9.54
N ILE A 53 12.12 1.72 8.74
CA ILE A 53 12.32 1.62 7.28
C ILE A 53 12.16 3.00 6.61
N ALA A 54 11.09 3.71 6.93
CA ALA A 54 10.86 5.05 6.37
C ALA A 54 11.98 6.04 6.72
N LYS A 55 12.51 6.01 7.95
CA LYS A 55 13.69 6.80 8.35
C LYS A 55 14.92 6.46 7.54
N GLN A 56 15.20 5.18 7.29
CA GLN A 56 16.31 4.76 6.45
C GLN A 56 16.14 5.28 5.01
N ILE A 57 14.93 5.18 4.45
CA ILE A 57 14.63 5.72 3.12
C ILE A 57 14.85 7.24 3.09
N ALA A 58 14.37 7.96 4.12
CA ALA A 58 14.51 9.42 4.22
C ALA A 58 15.96 9.89 4.34
N ALA A 59 16.86 9.04 4.87
CA ALA A 59 18.30 9.31 5.03
C ALA A 59 19.11 9.03 3.76
N ALA A 60 18.49 8.49 2.69
CA ALA A 60 19.21 8.25 1.43
C ALA A 60 19.62 9.55 0.76
N ASP A 61 20.79 9.55 0.12
CA ASP A 61 21.30 10.70 -0.65
C ASP A 61 20.54 10.87 -1.98
N ASN A 62 19.30 11.35 -1.85
CA ASN A 62 18.41 11.61 -2.98
C ASN A 62 17.41 12.72 -2.65
N LYS A 63 17.17 13.62 -3.60
CA LYS A 63 16.23 14.76 -3.43
C LYS A 63 14.82 14.34 -3.06
N SER A 64 14.39 13.18 -3.52
CA SER A 64 13.04 12.64 -3.27
C SER A 64 12.96 11.69 -2.06
N ALA A 65 14.07 11.48 -1.33
CA ALA A 65 14.13 10.48 -0.26
C ALA A 65 13.07 10.70 0.84
N LYS A 66 12.94 11.93 1.32
CA LYS A 66 11.91 12.29 2.32
C LYS A 66 10.50 12.10 1.81
N LEU A 67 10.25 12.47 0.55
CA LEU A 67 8.96 12.30 -0.09
C LEU A 67 8.61 10.81 -0.24
N MET A 68 9.61 10.00 -0.63
CA MET A 68 9.43 8.54 -0.76
C MET A 68 9.18 7.88 0.59
N ALA A 69 9.81 8.33 1.66
CA ALA A 69 9.53 7.87 3.01
C ALA A 69 8.07 8.15 3.42
N ASN A 70 7.59 9.37 3.17
CA ASN A 70 6.19 9.73 3.41
C ASN A 70 5.23 8.91 2.54
N TYR A 71 5.59 8.64 1.28
CA TYR A 71 4.81 7.79 0.38
C TYR A 71 4.62 6.38 0.95
N VAL A 72 5.69 5.78 1.46
CA VAL A 72 5.64 4.44 2.08
C VAL A 72 4.74 4.44 3.31
N LEU A 73 4.89 5.42 4.22
CA LEU A 73 4.05 5.52 5.42
C LEU A 73 2.58 5.72 5.06
N LYS A 74 2.29 6.68 4.18
CA LYS A 74 0.91 6.95 3.75
C LYS A 74 0.26 5.73 3.10
N TYR A 75 0.98 5.03 2.23
CA TYR A 75 0.47 3.82 1.60
C TYR A 75 0.00 2.79 2.64
N PHE A 76 0.79 2.53 3.67
CA PHE A 76 0.40 1.54 4.69
C PHE A 76 -0.66 2.06 5.65
N GLU A 77 -0.75 3.37 5.91
CA GLU A 77 -1.90 3.94 6.64
C GLU A 77 -3.20 3.80 5.85
N ASP A 78 -3.18 4.08 4.56
CA ASP A 78 -4.35 3.88 3.68
C ASP A 78 -4.73 2.39 3.62
N MET A 79 -3.73 1.51 3.55
CA MET A 79 -3.97 0.06 3.58
C MET A 79 -4.55 -0.41 4.92
N GLN A 80 -4.14 0.14 6.05
CA GLN A 80 -4.74 -0.18 7.34
C GLN A 80 -6.23 0.16 7.36
N LEU A 81 -6.61 1.32 6.81
CA LEU A 81 -8.02 1.71 6.65
C LEU A 81 -8.79 0.73 5.77
N HIS A 82 -8.22 0.42 4.61
CA HIS A 82 -8.81 -0.51 3.66
C HIS A 82 -9.02 -1.90 4.29
N LEU A 83 -7.99 -2.44 4.96
CA LEU A 83 -8.07 -3.75 5.61
C LEU A 83 -9.11 -3.77 6.74
N SER A 84 -9.26 -2.67 7.48
CA SER A 84 -10.31 -2.54 8.51
C SER A 84 -11.71 -2.58 7.86
N ALA A 85 -11.92 -1.82 6.78
CA ALA A 85 -13.20 -1.82 6.06
C ALA A 85 -13.52 -3.19 5.47
N VAL A 86 -12.51 -3.90 4.94
CA VAL A 86 -12.66 -5.28 4.44
C VAL A 86 -13.02 -6.22 5.59
N TYR A 87 -12.37 -6.10 6.74
CA TYR A 87 -12.68 -6.89 7.93
C TYR A 87 -14.14 -6.72 8.33
N ASP A 88 -14.62 -5.48 8.40
CA ASP A 88 -16.01 -5.17 8.79
C ASP A 88 -17.03 -5.77 7.80
N GLY A 89 -16.76 -5.67 6.50
CA GLY A 89 -17.63 -6.18 5.44
C GLY A 89 -17.61 -7.71 5.26
N LEU A 90 -16.60 -8.41 5.78
CA LEU A 90 -16.51 -9.86 5.67
C LEU A 90 -17.48 -10.58 6.61
N LYS A 91 -18.03 -11.69 6.15
CA LYS A 91 -18.75 -12.64 7.01
C LYS A 91 -17.77 -13.34 7.95
N SER A 92 -18.24 -13.80 9.12
CA SER A 92 -17.45 -14.68 10.00
C SER A 92 -16.88 -15.86 9.21
N LYS A 93 -15.65 -16.23 9.49
CA LYS A 93 -14.84 -17.22 8.78
C LYS A 93 -14.56 -16.89 7.30
N GLY A 94 -14.93 -15.70 6.82
CA GLY A 94 -14.56 -15.20 5.48
C GLY A 94 -13.05 -15.08 5.33
N LYS A 95 -12.52 -15.37 4.16
CA LYS A 95 -11.08 -15.33 3.86
C LYS A 95 -10.76 -14.21 2.90
N VAL A 96 -9.57 -13.64 3.05
CA VAL A 96 -8.99 -12.66 2.14
C VAL A 96 -7.68 -13.16 1.55
N PHE A 97 -7.42 -12.74 0.32
CA PHE A 97 -6.21 -13.08 -0.43
C PHE A 97 -5.72 -11.81 -1.13
N TYR A 98 -4.51 -11.38 -0.82
CA TYR A 98 -3.86 -10.24 -1.48
C TYR A 98 -2.62 -10.72 -2.22
N ILE A 99 -2.53 -10.41 -3.51
CA ILE A 99 -1.30 -10.58 -4.28
C ILE A 99 -0.58 -9.24 -4.26
N ILE A 100 0.59 -9.21 -3.63
CA ILE A 100 1.37 -7.98 -3.44
C ILE A 100 2.83 -8.25 -3.74
N GLY A 101 3.57 -7.19 -4.07
CA GLY A 101 5.03 -7.26 -4.23
C GLY A 101 5.73 -6.48 -3.12
N ASN A 102 6.87 -7.00 -2.64
CA ASN A 102 7.79 -6.16 -1.90
C ASN A 102 8.39 -5.08 -2.82
N SER A 103 8.92 -4.03 -2.22
CA SER A 103 9.53 -2.91 -2.95
C SER A 103 10.93 -2.62 -2.43
N ASN A 104 11.73 -1.93 -3.25
CA ASN A 104 13.06 -1.49 -2.84
C ASN A 104 13.24 -0.02 -3.24
N PHE A 105 13.54 0.82 -2.27
CA PHE A 105 13.80 2.24 -2.45
C PHE A 105 15.22 2.54 -1.96
N TYR A 106 16.08 3.01 -2.86
CA TYR A 106 17.48 3.37 -2.55
C TYR A 106 18.29 2.25 -1.85
N GLY A 107 18.06 0.99 -2.24
CA GLY A 107 18.70 -0.17 -1.62
C GLY A 107 17.98 -0.72 -0.37
N ILE A 108 16.96 -0.01 0.14
CA ILE A 108 16.21 -0.40 1.34
C ILE A 108 14.96 -1.16 0.91
N THR A 109 14.83 -2.38 1.39
CA THR A 109 13.67 -3.24 1.10
C THR A 109 12.50 -2.89 2.01
N VAL A 110 11.31 -2.73 1.41
CA VAL A 110 10.03 -2.60 2.10
C VAL A 110 9.30 -3.93 1.99
N PRO A 111 9.25 -4.72 3.08
CA PRO A 111 8.63 -6.05 3.10
C PRO A 111 7.11 -5.93 3.22
N ALA A 112 6.44 -5.58 2.11
CA ALA A 112 5.00 -5.31 2.10
C ALA A 112 4.18 -6.52 2.58
N GLU A 113 4.61 -7.75 2.24
CA GLU A 113 3.98 -9.01 2.67
C GLU A 113 3.91 -9.13 4.20
N ARG A 114 4.99 -8.79 4.88
CA ARG A 114 5.07 -8.81 6.34
C ARG A 114 4.21 -7.71 6.96
N ILE A 115 4.29 -6.50 6.39
CA ILE A 115 3.53 -5.36 6.90
C ILE A 115 2.03 -5.62 6.78
N TYR A 116 1.57 -6.16 5.64
CA TYR A 116 0.16 -6.57 5.47
C TYR A 116 -0.26 -7.60 6.50
N ALA A 117 0.55 -8.65 6.71
CA ALA A 117 0.26 -9.70 7.67
C ALA A 117 0.14 -9.14 9.10
N ASP A 118 1.02 -8.21 9.49
CA ASP A 118 1.00 -7.60 10.81
C ASP A 118 -0.20 -6.66 10.96
N LEU A 119 -0.50 -5.81 9.96
CA LEU A 119 -1.70 -4.96 9.96
C LEU A 119 -3.00 -5.80 10.07
N MET A 120 -3.08 -6.92 9.35
CA MET A 120 -4.23 -7.82 9.44
C MET A 120 -4.39 -8.41 10.85
N LYS A 121 -3.30 -8.84 11.49
CA LYS A 121 -3.32 -9.32 12.88
C LYS A 121 -3.80 -8.26 13.85
N ASP A 122 -3.28 -7.03 13.72
CA ASP A 122 -3.65 -5.91 14.58
C ASP A 122 -5.13 -5.53 14.45
N ILE A 123 -5.73 -5.74 13.27
CA ILE A 123 -7.17 -5.53 13.02
C ILE A 123 -8.04 -6.66 13.62
N GLY A 124 -7.48 -7.85 13.83
CA GLY A 124 -8.20 -8.99 14.39
C GLY A 124 -8.40 -10.17 13.44
N PHE A 125 -7.77 -10.16 12.26
CA PHE A 125 -7.71 -11.35 11.43
C PHE A 125 -6.90 -12.46 12.10
N ILE A 126 -7.33 -13.68 11.89
CA ILE A 126 -6.66 -14.91 12.33
C ILE A 126 -6.10 -15.67 11.13
N ASN A 127 -5.29 -16.70 11.38
CA ASN A 127 -4.69 -17.56 10.35
C ASN A 127 -3.96 -16.75 9.25
N THR A 128 -3.29 -15.68 9.67
CA THR A 128 -2.55 -14.81 8.76
C THR A 128 -1.23 -15.46 8.36
N ASP A 129 -1.04 -15.62 7.05
CA ASP A 129 0.17 -16.22 6.45
C ASP A 129 0.54 -15.51 5.15
N PHE A 130 1.77 -15.67 4.68
CA PHE A 130 2.17 -15.21 3.36
C PHE A 130 3.15 -16.19 2.71
N LYS A 131 3.06 -16.32 1.38
CA LYS A 131 3.92 -17.22 0.59
C LYS A 131 4.39 -16.53 -0.67
N ILE A 132 5.60 -16.85 -1.11
CA ILE A 132 6.14 -16.40 -2.39
C ILE A 132 5.35 -17.09 -3.50
N VAL A 133 4.81 -16.29 -4.44
CA VAL A 133 4.18 -16.77 -5.66
C VAL A 133 5.22 -16.91 -6.77
N ARG A 134 6.01 -15.84 -6.97
CA ARG A 134 7.08 -15.83 -7.99
C ARG A 134 8.11 -14.75 -7.70
N LYS A 135 9.29 -14.93 -8.31
CA LYS A 135 10.29 -13.87 -8.40
C LYS A 135 9.92 -12.91 -9.54
N ARG A 136 10.00 -11.61 -9.31
CA ARG A 136 9.78 -10.60 -10.35
C ARG A 136 10.98 -10.54 -11.29
N ASN A 137 10.74 -10.29 -12.58
CA ASN A 137 11.78 -10.18 -13.61
C ASN A 137 12.59 -8.88 -13.44
N CYS A 138 13.52 -8.88 -12.48
CA CYS A 138 14.44 -7.78 -12.22
C CYS A 138 15.69 -8.32 -11.52
N ASN A 139 16.82 -7.59 -11.62
CA ASN A 139 18.08 -7.94 -10.97
C ASN A 139 18.06 -7.76 -9.44
N LYS A 140 16.94 -7.32 -8.85
CA LYS A 140 16.74 -7.14 -7.40
C LYS A 140 16.02 -8.34 -6.82
N GLN A 141 16.14 -8.54 -5.50
CA GLN A 141 15.38 -9.56 -4.76
C GLN A 141 13.93 -9.07 -4.54
N LEU A 142 13.20 -8.91 -5.64
CA LEU A 142 11.79 -8.55 -5.62
C LEU A 142 10.93 -9.75 -5.97
N TYR A 143 9.94 -9.99 -5.13
CA TYR A 143 9.04 -11.14 -5.22
C TYR A 143 7.59 -10.68 -5.21
N GLU A 144 6.72 -11.49 -5.76
CA GLU A 144 5.28 -11.40 -5.52
C GLU A 144 4.89 -12.43 -4.48
N PHE A 145 4.05 -12.01 -3.56
CA PHE A 145 3.56 -12.83 -2.46
C PHE A 145 2.05 -12.90 -2.52
N ILE A 146 1.50 -14.00 -2.05
CA ILE A 146 0.10 -14.07 -1.64
C ILE A 146 0.06 -13.96 -0.11
N VAL A 147 -0.66 -12.96 0.39
CA VAL A 147 -0.95 -12.79 1.82
C VAL A 147 -2.37 -13.24 2.05
N THR A 148 -2.57 -14.10 3.02
CA THR A 148 -3.88 -14.69 3.34
C THR A 148 -4.24 -14.43 4.78
N ALA A 149 -5.53 -14.24 5.05
CA ALA A 149 -6.05 -14.15 6.40
C ALA A 149 -7.52 -14.54 6.45
N GLN A 150 -8.04 -14.75 7.65
CA GLN A 150 -9.42 -15.14 7.89
C GLN A 150 -10.02 -14.25 8.97
N LYS A 151 -11.27 -13.81 8.78
CA LYS A 151 -12.05 -13.19 9.86
C LYS A 151 -12.40 -14.24 10.91
N ALA A 152 -12.24 -13.89 12.17
CA ALA A 152 -12.62 -14.74 13.31
C ALA A 152 -14.12 -15.13 13.26
#